data_739a377afb2298a240ad9e688e7b1cd4
#
_entry.id   739a377afb2298a240ad9e688e7b1cd4
#
_cell.length_a   1.000
_cell.length_b   1.000
_cell.length_c   1.000
_cell.angle_alpha   90.00
_cell.angle_beta   90.00
_cell.angle_gamma   90.00
#
_symmetry.space_group_name_H-M   'P 1'
#
loop_
_entity.id
_entity.type
_entity.pdbx_description
1 polymer ?
#
loop_
_entity_poly.entity_id
_entity_poly.type
_entity_poly.pdbx_seq_one_letter_code
_entity_poly.pdbx_strand_id
1 'polypeptide(L)'
;MIDDLGVKVSVARPVQRVVSLVPSITEAIAMTCPHVLVGCTDYCIRPTHLEEIVGHEVVRVRGTKNPDRKAIIDLRPDLVVANQEENREHDVTLLREAGVAVWVTRIDTVEEAISSLTRLFEEGFGVR
;
A
#
# COMPACT_ATOMS: atom_id res chain seq x y z
N MET A 1 1.33 9.90 -11.83
CA MET A 1 0.41 8.76 -12.03
C MET A 1 -0.94 9.02 -11.36
N ILE A 2 -1.94 8.27 -11.72
CA ILE A 2 -3.33 8.48 -11.27
C ILE A 2 -3.83 7.17 -10.68
N ASP A 3 -4.39 7.22 -9.47
CA ASP A 3 -4.95 6.04 -8.82
C ASP A 3 -6.33 5.65 -9.39
N ASP A 4 -6.97 4.64 -8.80
CA ASP A 4 -8.26 4.13 -9.31
C ASP A 4 -9.42 5.10 -9.11
N LEU A 5 -9.27 6.10 -8.25
CA LEU A 5 -10.28 7.13 -8.01
C LEU A 5 -10.06 8.39 -8.86
N GLY A 6 -9.06 8.38 -9.75
CA GLY A 6 -8.72 9.53 -10.59
C GLY A 6 -7.88 10.58 -9.89
N VAL A 7 -7.33 10.27 -8.73
CA VAL A 7 -6.49 11.21 -7.96
C VAL A 7 -5.05 11.11 -8.45
N LYS A 8 -4.44 12.25 -8.71
CA LYS A 8 -3.03 12.32 -9.08
C LYS A 8 -2.16 11.98 -7.87
N VAL A 9 -1.26 11.02 -8.06
CA VAL A 9 -0.32 10.58 -7.03
C VAL A 9 1.09 10.85 -7.51
N SER A 10 1.84 11.63 -6.75
CA SER A 10 3.24 11.96 -7.06
C SER A 10 4.15 11.21 -6.12
N VAL A 11 5.07 10.42 -6.67
CA VAL A 11 5.99 9.61 -5.88
C VAL A 11 7.42 9.85 -6.31
N ALA A 12 8.35 9.68 -5.35
CA ALA A 12 9.77 9.62 -5.64
C ALA A 12 10.06 8.31 -6.36
N ARG A 13 10.88 8.33 -7.38
CA ARG A 13 11.29 7.14 -8.13
C ARG A 13 12.80 6.89 -7.97
N PRO A 14 13.20 5.62 -7.81
CA PRO A 14 12.35 4.44 -7.67
C PRO A 14 11.62 4.41 -6.32
N VAL A 15 10.43 3.81 -6.27
CA VAL A 15 9.72 3.59 -5.01
C VAL A 15 10.45 2.51 -4.24
N GLN A 16 10.87 2.82 -3.02
CA GLN A 16 11.66 1.91 -2.19
C GLN A 16 11.00 1.59 -0.85
N ARG A 17 10.00 2.37 -0.43
CA ARG A 17 9.35 2.21 0.86
C ARG A 17 7.83 2.28 0.68
N VAL A 18 7.16 1.16 0.90
CA VAL A 18 5.71 1.04 0.74
C VAL A 18 5.08 0.56 2.03
N VAL A 19 3.99 1.21 2.42
CA VAL A 19 3.09 0.74 3.47
C VAL A 19 1.79 0.29 2.79
N SER A 20 1.37 -0.94 3.04
CA SER A 20 0.12 -1.47 2.51
C SER A 20 -0.94 -1.55 3.59
N LEU A 21 -2.08 -0.90 3.36
CA LEU A 21 -3.24 -0.95 4.26
C LEU A 21 -4.28 -1.97 3.78
N VAL A 22 -3.93 -2.83 2.83
CA VAL A 22 -4.83 -3.80 2.21
C VAL A 22 -4.19 -5.19 2.27
N PRO A 23 -4.72 -6.13 3.05
CA PRO A 23 -4.09 -7.44 3.23
C PRO A 23 -3.79 -8.20 1.92
N SER A 24 -4.71 -8.19 0.96
CA SER A 24 -4.50 -8.87 -0.32
C SER A 24 -3.38 -8.23 -1.15
N ILE A 25 -3.24 -6.91 -1.07
CA ILE A 25 -2.16 -6.19 -1.76
C ILE A 25 -0.83 -6.43 -1.06
N THR A 26 -0.82 -6.50 0.27
CA THR A 26 0.38 -6.85 1.03
C THR A 26 0.94 -8.19 0.56
N GLU A 27 0.07 -9.19 0.41
CA GLU A 27 0.47 -10.51 -0.09
C GLU A 27 1.08 -10.40 -1.50
N ALA A 28 0.43 -9.65 -2.40
CA ALA A 28 0.92 -9.45 -3.75
C ALA A 28 2.29 -8.76 -3.79
N ILE A 29 2.50 -7.74 -2.95
CA ILE A 29 3.79 -7.05 -2.84
C ILE A 29 4.87 -8.00 -2.32
N ALA A 30 4.56 -8.77 -1.27
CA ALA A 30 5.51 -9.72 -0.70
C ALA A 30 5.97 -10.76 -1.70
N MET A 31 5.10 -11.17 -2.61
CA MET A 31 5.39 -12.18 -3.63
C MET A 31 6.04 -11.63 -4.89
N THR A 32 5.93 -10.33 -5.13
CA THR A 32 6.40 -9.69 -6.39
C THR A 32 7.59 -8.77 -6.19
N CYS A 33 7.54 -7.89 -5.20
CA CYS A 33 8.61 -6.92 -4.91
C CYS A 33 8.77 -6.73 -3.40
N PRO A 34 9.17 -7.80 -2.68
CA PRO A 34 9.21 -7.80 -1.22
C PRO A 34 10.10 -6.72 -0.61
N HIS A 35 11.14 -6.30 -1.31
CA HIS A 35 12.13 -5.35 -0.80
C HIS A 35 11.54 -3.97 -0.48
N VAL A 36 10.40 -3.60 -1.05
CA VAL A 36 9.80 -2.28 -0.82
C VAL A 36 8.85 -2.25 0.37
N LEU A 37 8.38 -3.40 0.86
CA LEU A 37 7.37 -3.47 1.90
C LEU A 37 7.97 -3.16 3.27
N VAL A 38 7.60 -2.01 3.86
CA VAL A 38 8.11 -1.59 5.18
C VAL A 38 7.04 -1.58 6.26
N GLY A 39 5.78 -1.58 5.90
CA GLY A 39 4.67 -1.60 6.86
C GLY A 39 3.40 -2.20 6.27
N CYS A 40 2.55 -2.74 7.13
CA CYS A 40 1.24 -3.26 6.75
C CYS A 40 0.32 -3.30 7.98
N THR A 41 -0.96 -3.63 7.77
CA THR A 41 -1.91 -3.73 8.88
C THR A 41 -1.69 -5.02 9.68
N ASP A 42 -2.30 -5.06 10.88
CA ASP A 42 -2.29 -6.26 11.73
C ASP A 42 -3.03 -7.43 11.09
N TYR A 43 -3.89 -7.16 10.12
CA TYR A 43 -4.66 -8.18 9.40
C TYR A 43 -3.93 -8.76 8.18
N CYS A 44 -2.71 -8.33 7.93
CA CYS A 44 -1.86 -8.87 6.86
C CYS A 44 -1.22 -10.18 7.34
N ILE A 45 -2.02 -11.23 7.40
CA ILE A 45 -1.61 -12.56 7.92
C ILE A 45 -1.08 -13.49 6.83
N ARG A 46 -1.17 -13.07 5.59
CA ARG A 46 -0.66 -13.82 4.44
C ARG A 46 0.34 -12.97 3.64
N PRO A 47 1.39 -13.58 3.12
CA PRO A 47 1.79 -14.97 3.38
C PRO A 47 2.18 -15.18 4.85
N THR A 48 2.05 -16.40 5.34
CA THR A 48 2.57 -16.77 6.67
C THR A 48 4.08 -16.55 6.67
N HIS A 49 4.64 -16.16 7.81
CA HIS A 49 6.08 -15.83 7.92
C HIS A 49 6.49 -14.69 6.99
N LEU A 50 5.67 -13.63 6.96
CA LEU A 50 5.88 -12.47 6.08
C LEU A 50 7.30 -11.92 6.15
N GLU A 51 7.83 -11.71 7.35
CA GLU A 51 9.17 -11.13 7.52
C GLU A 51 10.28 -12.02 6.97
N GLU A 52 10.11 -13.35 7.04
CA GLU A 52 11.09 -14.28 6.45
C GLU A 52 11.08 -14.18 4.92
N ILE A 53 9.90 -14.06 4.32
CA ILE A 53 9.77 -13.94 2.87
C ILE A 53 10.30 -12.60 2.38
N VAL A 54 9.96 -11.53 3.09
CA VAL A 54 10.37 -10.17 2.75
C VAL A 54 11.86 -9.95 3.02
N GLY A 55 12.41 -10.62 4.04
CA GLY A 55 13.83 -10.54 4.38
C GLY A 55 14.20 -9.40 5.32
N HIS A 56 13.21 -8.69 5.85
CA HIS A 56 13.42 -7.63 6.84
C HIS A 56 12.15 -7.43 7.66
N GLU A 57 12.25 -6.61 8.72
CA GLU A 57 11.10 -6.28 9.56
C GLU A 57 10.04 -5.51 8.77
N VAL A 58 8.76 -5.86 8.99
CA VAL A 58 7.61 -5.14 8.45
C VAL A 58 6.80 -4.63 9.65
N VAL A 59 6.72 -3.32 9.80
CA VAL A 59 6.04 -2.70 10.94
C VAL A 59 4.54 -2.84 10.81
N ARG A 60 3.86 -3.23 11.89
CA ARG A 60 2.40 -3.34 11.93
C ARG A 60 1.78 -2.02 12.37
N VAL A 61 0.83 -1.52 11.59
CA VAL A 61 0.24 -0.19 11.78
C VAL A 61 -1.24 -0.26 12.14
N ARG A 62 -1.64 -1.25 12.91
CA ARG A 62 -3.01 -1.50 13.38
C ARG A 62 -3.95 -1.95 12.26
N GLY A 63 -5.23 -1.61 12.35
CA GLY A 63 -6.26 -2.15 11.48
C GLY A 63 -6.54 -1.33 10.23
N THR A 64 -7.33 -1.89 9.33
CA THR A 64 -7.72 -1.23 8.08
C THR A 64 -8.61 -0.02 8.32
N LYS A 65 -9.45 -0.04 9.35
CA LYS A 65 -10.36 1.06 9.70
C LYS A 65 -9.83 1.97 10.81
N ASN A 66 -8.70 1.62 11.41
CA ASN A 66 -8.08 2.40 12.49
C ASN A 66 -6.55 2.31 12.39
N PRO A 67 -5.97 2.68 11.25
CA PRO A 67 -4.52 2.61 11.08
C PRO A 67 -3.81 3.58 12.03
N ASP A 68 -2.61 3.19 12.45
CA ASP A 68 -1.75 4.07 13.24
C ASP A 68 -1.06 5.06 12.29
N ARG A 69 -1.68 6.20 12.07
CA ARG A 69 -1.18 7.21 11.12
C ARG A 69 0.20 7.73 11.49
N LYS A 70 0.46 7.89 12.80
CA LYS A 70 1.77 8.36 13.25
C LYS A 70 2.86 7.36 12.90
N ALA A 71 2.61 6.07 13.12
CA ALA A 71 3.56 5.02 12.76
C ALA A 71 3.80 4.98 11.25
N ILE A 72 2.75 5.16 10.45
CA ILE A 72 2.88 5.23 8.99
C ILE A 72 3.78 6.41 8.59
N ILE A 73 3.52 7.59 9.13
CA ILE A 73 4.31 8.79 8.82
C ILE A 73 5.77 8.60 9.26
N ASP A 74 5.99 8.02 10.43
CA ASP A 74 7.34 7.78 10.96
C ASP A 74 8.14 6.80 10.12
N LEU A 75 7.48 5.91 9.39
CA LEU A 75 8.13 4.99 8.45
C LEU A 75 8.65 5.70 7.18
N ARG A 76 8.23 6.93 6.93
CA ARG A 76 8.61 7.72 5.76
C ARG A 76 8.39 6.95 4.46
N PRO A 77 7.16 6.50 4.19
CA PRO A 77 6.90 5.75 2.97
C PRO A 77 6.97 6.65 1.73
N ASP A 78 7.43 6.07 0.63
CA ASP A 78 7.32 6.71 -0.68
C ASP A 78 5.89 6.62 -1.20
N LEU A 79 5.19 5.58 -0.80
CA LEU A 79 3.81 5.33 -1.22
C LEU A 79 3.07 4.51 -0.17
N VAL A 80 1.83 4.90 0.12
CA VAL A 80 0.87 4.11 0.89
C VAL A 80 -0.18 3.60 -0.07
N VAL A 81 -0.49 2.31 0.00
CA VAL A 81 -1.55 1.70 -0.81
C VAL A 81 -2.76 1.45 0.07
N ALA A 82 -3.91 1.94 -0.38
CA ALA A 82 -5.19 1.81 0.32
C ALA A 82 -6.27 1.30 -0.63
N ASN A 83 -7.42 0.88 -0.09
CA ASN A 83 -8.58 0.47 -0.86
C ASN A 83 -9.79 1.29 -0.41
N GLN A 84 -10.61 1.71 -1.37
CA GLN A 84 -11.77 2.59 -1.12
C GLN A 84 -12.74 2.01 -0.09
N GLU A 85 -12.98 0.70 -0.11
CA GLU A 85 -13.94 0.06 0.79
C GLU A 85 -13.33 -0.33 2.13
N GLU A 86 -12.09 -0.79 2.15
CA GLU A 86 -11.44 -1.28 3.36
C GLU A 86 -10.89 -0.17 4.25
N ASN A 87 -10.46 0.94 3.66
CA ASN A 87 -9.83 2.03 4.39
C ASN A 87 -10.74 3.26 4.38
N ARG A 88 -10.74 4.01 5.50
CA ARG A 88 -11.57 5.20 5.61
C ARG A 88 -10.97 6.36 4.83
N GLU A 89 -11.82 7.10 4.12
CA GLU A 89 -11.43 8.31 3.40
C GLU A 89 -10.75 9.32 4.32
N HIS A 90 -11.25 9.45 5.56
CA HIS A 90 -10.68 10.34 6.56
C HIS A 90 -9.20 10.06 6.80
N ASP A 91 -8.83 8.78 6.95
CA ASP A 91 -7.44 8.40 7.16
C ASP A 91 -6.56 8.71 5.95
N VAL A 92 -7.09 8.47 4.75
CA VAL A 92 -6.39 8.79 3.51
C VAL A 92 -6.15 10.31 3.40
N THR A 93 -7.17 11.10 3.69
CA THR A 93 -7.06 12.55 3.67
C THR A 93 -6.00 13.06 4.63
N LEU A 94 -5.98 12.55 5.87
CA LEU A 94 -4.99 12.96 6.86
C LEU A 94 -3.56 12.57 6.47
N LEU A 95 -3.39 11.41 5.86
CA LEU A 95 -2.07 11.01 5.36
C LEU A 95 -1.60 11.93 4.24
N ARG A 96 -2.49 12.26 3.30
CA ARG A 96 -2.17 13.19 2.21
C ARG A 96 -1.84 14.58 2.71
N GLU A 97 -2.57 15.08 3.70
CA GLU A 97 -2.29 16.37 4.34
C GLU A 97 -0.92 16.38 5.03
N ALA A 98 -0.46 15.24 5.49
CA ALA A 98 0.87 15.09 6.08
C ALA A 98 1.98 14.94 5.04
N GLY A 99 1.65 15.04 3.75
CA GLY A 99 2.62 14.94 2.66
C GLY A 99 2.90 13.51 2.19
N VAL A 100 2.09 12.55 2.58
CA VAL A 100 2.26 11.15 2.19
C VAL A 100 1.49 10.86 0.91
N ALA A 101 2.16 10.28 -0.08
CA ALA A 101 1.52 9.83 -1.31
C ALA A 101 0.67 8.58 -1.03
N VAL A 102 -0.60 8.62 -1.40
CA VAL A 102 -1.53 7.49 -1.20
C VAL A 102 -2.18 7.10 -2.51
N TRP A 103 -2.02 5.84 -2.88
CA TRP A 103 -2.70 5.23 -4.03
C TRP A 103 -3.91 4.45 -3.51
N VAL A 104 -5.09 4.88 -3.93
CA VAL A 104 -6.34 4.22 -3.53
C VAL A 104 -6.83 3.32 -4.64
N THR A 105 -6.99 2.03 -4.34
CA THR A 105 -7.56 1.06 -5.27
C THR A 105 -9.08 1.04 -5.14
N ARG A 106 -9.74 0.76 -6.27
CA ARG A 106 -11.19 0.51 -6.33
C ARG A 106 -11.40 -0.73 -7.18
N ILE A 107 -11.82 -1.82 -6.54
CA ILE A 107 -11.89 -3.14 -7.18
C ILE A 107 -13.30 -3.70 -6.97
N ASP A 108 -14.12 -3.69 -8.03
CA ASP A 108 -15.49 -4.20 -8.01
C ASP A 108 -15.64 -5.50 -8.81
N THR A 109 -14.72 -5.76 -9.76
CA THR A 109 -14.74 -6.96 -10.60
C THR A 109 -13.37 -7.61 -10.66
N VAL A 110 -13.30 -8.85 -11.16
CA VAL A 110 -12.03 -9.56 -11.36
C VAL A 110 -11.15 -8.83 -12.38
N GLU A 111 -11.76 -8.35 -13.48
CA GLU A 111 -11.03 -7.57 -14.48
C GLU A 111 -10.45 -6.27 -13.89
N GLU A 112 -11.22 -5.59 -13.05
CA GLU A 112 -10.74 -4.38 -12.36
C GLU A 112 -9.58 -4.71 -11.40
N ALA A 113 -9.64 -5.85 -10.71
CA ALA A 113 -8.56 -6.29 -9.83
C ALA A 113 -7.26 -6.47 -10.61
N ILE A 114 -7.32 -7.17 -11.74
CA ILE A 114 -6.15 -7.41 -12.59
C ILE A 114 -5.60 -6.09 -13.12
N SER A 115 -6.47 -5.23 -13.64
CA SER A 115 -6.09 -3.93 -14.20
C SER A 115 -5.46 -3.02 -13.15
N SER A 116 -6.09 -2.92 -11.97
CA SER A 116 -5.62 -2.07 -10.88
C SER A 116 -4.25 -2.53 -10.38
N LEU A 117 -4.07 -3.82 -10.13
CA LEU A 117 -2.79 -4.36 -9.66
C LEU A 117 -1.70 -4.20 -10.72
N THR A 118 -2.01 -4.43 -11.99
CA THR A 118 -1.06 -4.22 -13.08
C THR A 118 -0.56 -2.78 -13.12
N ARG A 119 -1.49 -1.82 -13.06
CA ARG A 119 -1.14 -0.40 -13.05
C ARG A 119 -0.29 -0.05 -11.82
N LEU A 120 -0.68 -0.53 -10.64
CA LEU A 120 0.03 -0.26 -9.41
C LEU A 120 1.47 -0.78 -9.47
N PHE A 121 1.68 -2.02 -9.93
CA PHE A 121 3.01 -2.60 -10.00
C PHE A 121 3.86 -1.95 -11.07
N GLU A 122 3.31 -1.65 -12.24
CA GLU A 122 4.06 -1.02 -13.33
C GLU A 122 4.35 0.46 -13.05
N GLU A 123 3.33 1.23 -12.72
CA GLU A 123 3.44 2.67 -12.55
C GLU A 123 3.93 3.06 -11.16
N GLY A 124 3.43 2.38 -10.12
CA GLY A 124 3.78 2.67 -8.73
C GLY A 124 5.14 2.14 -8.34
N PHE A 125 5.39 0.86 -8.60
CA PHE A 125 6.61 0.16 -8.13
C PHE A 125 7.65 -0.03 -9.21
N GLY A 126 7.35 0.27 -10.46
CA GLY A 126 8.27 0.08 -11.57
C GLY A 126 8.53 -1.37 -11.95
N VAL A 127 7.67 -2.28 -11.56
CA VAL A 127 7.75 -3.71 -11.90
C VAL A 127 7.13 -3.92 -13.28
N ARG A 128 7.84 -4.67 -14.11
CA ARG A 128 7.37 -4.94 -15.47
C ARG A 128 7.24 -6.41 -15.79
#